data_4d566fbd51343af593d716d44daf912e
#
_entry.id   4d566fbd51343af593d716d44daf912e
#
_cell.length_a   1.000
_cell.length_b   1.000
_cell.length_c   1.000
_cell.angle_alpha   90.00
_cell.angle_beta   90.00
_cell.angle_gamma   90.00
#
_symmetry.space_group_name_H-M   'P 1'
#
loop_
_entity.id
_entity.type
_entity.pdbx_description
1 polymer ?
#
loop_
_entity_poly.entity_id
_entity_poly.type
_entity_poly.pdbx_seq_one_letter_code
_entity_poly.pdbx_strand_id
1 'polypeptide(L)'
;MDATPSLPIKDFLSMLYVHGRLINVGIPDMDKPLPQLHAFDLVPNGAYIGGSHVGSKDECLAMLALAAEKGVTPWVEELPMRDVAKAIKGVGENTVRYRYVLTQDLV
;
A
#
# COMPACT_ATOMS: atom_id res chain seq x y z
N MET A 1 -6.19 -4.52 -3.68
CA MET A 1 -4.98 -5.07 -4.30
C MET A 1 -4.68 -6.37 -3.60
N ASP A 2 -4.85 -7.49 -4.26
CA ASP A 2 -4.48 -8.77 -3.68
C ASP A 2 -2.97 -8.76 -3.42
N ALA A 3 -2.61 -8.75 -2.14
CA ALA A 3 -1.25 -9.05 -1.76
C ALA A 3 -0.95 -10.44 -2.35
N THR A 4 0.06 -10.52 -3.18
CA THR A 4 0.41 -11.71 -3.94
C THR A 4 0.44 -12.93 -3.01
N PRO A 5 -0.18 -14.06 -3.36
CA PRO A 5 -0.32 -15.24 -2.47
C PRO A 5 1.00 -15.82 -1.95
N SER A 6 2.13 -15.37 -2.49
CA SER A 6 3.46 -15.79 -2.08
C SER A 6 4.43 -14.62 -2.15
N LEU A 7 4.36 -13.72 -1.17
CA LEU A 7 5.36 -12.65 -1.07
C LEU A 7 6.73 -13.28 -0.75
N PRO A 8 7.76 -13.08 -1.59
CA PRO A 8 9.08 -13.68 -1.38
C PRO A 8 9.86 -12.92 -0.29
N ILE A 9 9.33 -12.93 0.94
CA ILE A 9 9.89 -12.16 2.07
C ILE A 9 11.35 -12.50 2.32
N LYS A 10 11.75 -13.75 2.18
CA LYS A 10 13.15 -14.18 2.40
C LYS A 10 14.08 -13.54 1.38
N ASP A 11 13.66 -13.46 0.12
CA ASP A 11 14.44 -12.82 -0.92
C ASP A 11 14.59 -11.32 -0.63
N PHE A 12 13.50 -10.65 -0.23
CA PHE A 12 13.55 -9.24 0.16
C PHE A 12 14.46 -9.00 1.38
N LEU A 13 14.41 -9.87 2.39
CA LEU A 13 15.30 -9.77 3.55
C LEU A 13 16.76 -9.94 3.16
N SER A 14 17.07 -10.85 2.23
CA SER A 14 18.46 -11.08 1.75
C SER A 14 19.02 -9.88 0.98
N MET A 15 18.17 -9.05 0.40
CA MET A 15 18.55 -7.84 -0.34
C MET A 15 18.81 -6.64 0.56
N LEU A 16 18.45 -6.72 1.84
CA LEU A 16 18.61 -5.61 2.76
C LEU A 16 20.08 -5.40 3.12
N TYR A 17 20.46 -4.13 3.22
CA TYR A 17 21.70 -3.73 3.84
C TYR A 17 21.69 -4.07 5.34
N VAL A 18 22.86 -4.11 5.97
CA VAL A 18 23.00 -4.33 7.43
C VAL A 18 22.10 -3.36 8.21
N HIS A 19 21.32 -3.90 9.14
CA HIS A 19 20.28 -3.18 9.89
C HIS A 19 19.14 -2.62 9.03
N GLY A 20 18.97 -3.12 7.80
CA GLY A 20 17.87 -2.77 6.92
C GLY A 20 16.50 -3.17 7.49
N ARG A 21 15.46 -2.49 7.03
CA ARG A 21 14.09 -2.71 7.49
C ARG A 21 13.17 -3.08 6.33
N LEU A 22 12.45 -4.17 6.47
CA LEU A 22 11.34 -4.55 5.59
C LEU A 22 10.03 -4.20 6.31
N ILE A 23 9.31 -3.24 5.78
CA ILE A 23 8.05 -2.78 6.36
C ILE A 23 6.89 -3.24 5.48
N ASN A 24 6.05 -4.11 6.02
CA ASN A 24 4.83 -4.55 5.37
C ASN A 24 3.71 -3.52 5.62
N VAL A 25 3.11 -3.04 4.55
CA VAL A 25 1.98 -2.08 4.58
C VAL A 25 0.68 -2.69 4.05
N GLY A 26 0.74 -3.88 3.47
CA GLY A 26 -0.43 -4.60 2.95
C GLY A 26 -0.98 -5.57 3.98
N ILE A 27 -2.30 -5.74 3.99
CA ILE A 27 -2.97 -6.75 4.81
C ILE A 27 -3.52 -7.80 3.84
N PRO A 28 -2.92 -9.00 3.78
CA PRO A 28 -3.46 -10.11 3.01
C PRO A 28 -4.74 -10.65 3.66
N ASP A 29 -5.45 -11.50 2.94
CA ASP A 29 -6.59 -12.22 3.50
C ASP A 29 -6.17 -13.04 4.74
N MET A 30 -7.09 -13.23 5.67
CA MET A 30 -6.84 -13.92 6.95
C MET A 30 -6.36 -15.36 6.80
N ASP A 31 -6.69 -16.00 5.69
CA ASP A 31 -6.28 -17.36 5.33
C ASP A 31 -4.91 -17.44 4.65
N LYS A 32 -4.27 -16.30 4.41
CA LYS A 32 -2.95 -16.19 3.76
C LYS A 32 -1.91 -15.64 4.73
N PRO A 33 -1.38 -16.46 5.65
CA PRO A 33 -0.38 -16.00 6.60
C PRO A 33 0.93 -15.62 5.91
N LEU A 34 1.73 -14.80 6.57
CA LEU A 34 3.10 -14.55 6.12
C LEU A 34 3.91 -15.85 6.11
N PRO A 35 4.89 -16.01 5.18
CA PRO A 35 5.78 -17.17 5.17
C PRO A 35 6.52 -17.33 6.49
N GLN A 36 6.81 -18.58 6.86
CA GLN A 36 7.65 -18.86 8.02
C GLN A 36 9.06 -18.30 7.82
N LEU A 37 9.54 -17.57 8.82
CA LEU A 37 10.89 -17.05 8.88
C LEU A 37 11.73 -17.85 9.87
N HIS A 38 13.00 -18.05 9.54
CA HIS A 38 14.00 -18.60 10.45
C HIS A 38 14.87 -17.48 11.01
N ALA A 39 15.48 -17.68 12.17
CA ALA A 39 16.38 -16.68 12.74
C ALA A 39 17.53 -16.30 11.78
N PHE A 40 18.00 -17.25 10.98
CA PHE A 40 19.01 -17.00 9.95
C PHE A 40 18.55 -16.10 8.79
N ASP A 41 17.27 -15.87 8.64
CA ASP A 41 16.77 -14.90 7.65
C ASP A 41 16.96 -13.44 8.12
N LEU A 42 17.19 -13.22 9.41
CA LEU A 42 17.29 -11.91 10.04
C LEU A 42 18.67 -11.61 10.65
N VAL A 43 19.20 -12.57 11.42
CA VAL A 43 20.40 -12.37 12.25
C VAL A 43 21.66 -12.01 11.44
N PRO A 44 21.97 -12.63 10.29
CA PRO A 44 23.21 -12.34 9.56
C PRO A 44 23.38 -10.87 9.18
N ASN A 45 22.30 -10.21 8.81
CA ASN A 45 22.30 -8.80 8.43
C ASN A 45 21.75 -7.87 9.53
N GLY A 46 21.36 -8.40 10.69
CA GLY A 46 20.67 -7.65 11.72
C GLY A 46 19.39 -6.99 11.19
N ALA A 47 18.70 -7.65 10.24
CA ALA A 47 17.53 -7.11 9.57
C ALA A 47 16.32 -7.04 10.48
N TYR A 48 15.43 -6.10 10.18
CA TYR A 48 14.15 -5.93 10.88
C TYR A 48 13.00 -6.18 9.92
N ILE A 49 11.97 -6.87 10.41
CA ILE A 49 10.67 -6.96 9.74
C ILE A 49 9.61 -6.34 10.65
N GLY A 50 8.74 -5.55 10.09
CA GLY A 50 7.67 -4.90 10.83
C GLY A 50 6.49 -4.54 9.96
N GLY A 51 5.45 -3.99 10.57
CA GLY A 51 4.29 -3.46 9.89
C GLY A 51 4.18 -1.95 10.08
N SER A 52 3.47 -1.30 9.17
CA SER A 52 3.04 0.08 9.32
C SER A 52 1.54 0.16 9.14
N HIS A 53 0.92 0.95 9.98
CA HIS A 53 -0.51 1.26 9.90
C HIS A 53 -0.72 2.65 9.28
N VAL A 54 -1.96 3.01 9.02
CA VAL A 54 -2.33 4.35 8.57
C VAL A 54 -1.94 5.40 9.60
N GLY A 55 -1.65 6.62 9.16
CA GLY A 55 -1.31 7.73 10.03
C GLY A 55 -2.48 8.22 10.89
N SER A 56 -2.15 8.94 11.95
CA SER A 56 -3.10 9.70 12.76
C SER A 56 -3.73 10.83 11.94
N LYS A 57 -4.79 11.44 12.46
CA LYS A 57 -5.40 12.62 11.85
C LYS A 57 -4.39 13.75 11.64
N ASP A 58 -3.53 14.00 12.64
CA ASP A 58 -2.54 15.08 12.59
C ASP A 58 -1.47 14.81 11.53
N GLU A 59 -1.01 13.57 11.39
CA GLU A 59 -0.10 13.16 10.33
C GLU A 59 -0.74 13.28 8.94
N CYS A 60 -2.02 12.93 8.79
CA CYS A 60 -2.75 13.12 7.54
C CYS A 60 -2.88 14.61 7.17
N LEU A 61 -3.18 15.46 8.14
CA LEU A 61 -3.26 16.91 7.92
C LEU A 61 -1.90 17.50 7.55
N ALA A 62 -0.84 17.08 8.23
CA ALA A 62 0.52 17.51 7.92
C ALA A 62 0.95 17.05 6.51
N MET A 63 0.63 15.82 6.13
CA MET A 63 0.88 15.29 4.77
C MET A 63 0.15 16.13 3.72
N LEU A 64 -1.13 16.44 3.92
CA LEU A 64 -1.92 17.24 2.98
C LEU A 64 -1.37 18.66 2.85
N ALA A 65 -0.98 19.29 3.97
CA ALA A 65 -0.36 20.61 3.96
C ALA A 65 0.97 20.60 3.18
N LEU A 66 1.80 19.60 3.40
CA LEU A 66 3.06 19.44 2.66
C LEU A 66 2.81 19.21 1.17
N ALA A 67 1.84 18.37 0.82
CA ALA A 67 1.49 18.11 -0.57
C ALA A 67 1.03 19.40 -1.27
N ALA A 68 0.21 20.21 -0.62
CA ALA A 68 -0.24 21.50 -1.14
C ALA A 68 0.92 22.49 -1.30
N GLU A 69 1.82 22.61 -0.30
CA GLU A 69 3.01 23.46 -0.35
C GLU A 69 3.94 23.10 -1.51
N LYS A 70 4.15 21.80 -1.73
CA LYS A 70 5.08 21.30 -2.75
C LYS A 70 4.44 21.08 -4.13
N GLY A 71 3.14 21.36 -4.28
CA GLY A 71 2.44 21.16 -5.54
C GLY A 71 2.35 19.69 -5.96
N VAL A 72 2.31 18.74 -4.99
CA VAL A 72 2.17 17.32 -5.28
C VAL A 72 0.73 17.01 -5.65
N THR A 73 0.52 16.55 -6.87
CA THR A 73 -0.80 16.13 -7.36
C THR A 73 -0.86 14.63 -7.55
N PRO A 74 -1.93 13.96 -7.08
CA PRO A 74 -2.08 12.51 -7.28
C PRO A 74 -2.47 12.21 -8.73
N TRP A 75 -2.08 11.03 -9.21
CA TRP A 75 -2.59 10.50 -10.46
C TRP A 75 -3.93 9.83 -10.22
N VAL A 76 -4.98 10.43 -10.75
CA VAL A 76 -6.36 9.97 -10.58
C VAL A 76 -7.10 9.95 -11.91
N GLU A 77 -8.11 9.09 -11.99
CA GLU A 77 -9.10 9.10 -13.05
C GLU A 77 -10.43 9.53 -12.44
N GLU A 78 -10.99 10.64 -12.92
CA GLU A 78 -12.25 11.14 -12.42
C GLU A 78 -13.43 10.49 -13.12
N LEU A 79 -14.42 10.08 -12.35
CA LEU A 79 -15.70 9.55 -12.83
C LEU A 79 -16.84 10.20 -12.08
N PRO A 80 -17.99 10.43 -12.74
CA PRO A 80 -19.19 10.88 -12.02
C PRO A 80 -19.68 9.81 -11.03
N MET A 81 -20.24 10.21 -9.90
CA MET A 81 -20.70 9.31 -8.84
C MET A 81 -21.72 8.27 -9.37
N ARG A 82 -22.55 8.64 -10.34
CA ARG A 82 -23.48 7.70 -10.99
C ARG A 82 -22.80 6.52 -11.66
N ASP A 83 -21.52 6.63 -12.01
CA ASP A 83 -20.73 5.59 -12.66
C ASP A 83 -19.93 4.73 -11.66
N VAL A 84 -20.30 4.75 -10.38
CA VAL A 84 -19.59 3.99 -9.31
C VAL A 84 -19.41 2.51 -9.63
N ALA A 85 -20.39 1.89 -10.29
CA ALA A 85 -20.29 0.48 -10.71
C ALA A 85 -19.12 0.24 -11.66
N LYS A 86 -18.86 1.18 -12.59
CA LYS A 86 -17.70 1.14 -13.48
C LYS A 86 -16.39 1.27 -12.70
N ALA A 87 -16.36 2.18 -11.73
CA ALA A 87 -15.18 2.34 -10.86
C ALA A 87 -14.86 1.07 -10.09
N ILE A 88 -15.87 0.45 -9.45
CA ILE A 88 -15.70 -0.82 -8.70
C ILE A 88 -15.16 -1.92 -9.62
N LYS A 89 -15.75 -2.07 -10.81
CA LYS A 89 -15.29 -3.04 -11.80
C LYS A 89 -13.84 -2.78 -12.21
N GLY A 90 -13.48 -1.55 -12.54
CA GLY A 90 -12.13 -1.18 -12.96
C GLY A 90 -11.07 -1.42 -11.87
N VAL A 91 -11.42 -1.20 -10.58
CA VAL A 91 -10.55 -1.54 -9.45
C VAL A 91 -10.38 -3.06 -9.36
N GLY A 92 -11.47 -3.82 -9.45
CA GLY A 92 -11.41 -5.29 -9.41
C GLY A 92 -10.59 -5.90 -10.54
N GLU A 93 -10.66 -5.31 -11.74
CA GLU A 93 -9.90 -5.73 -12.91
C GLU A 93 -8.48 -5.12 -12.98
N ASN A 94 -8.11 -4.29 -12.01
CA ASN A 94 -6.82 -3.60 -11.93
C ASN A 94 -6.49 -2.76 -13.18
N THR A 95 -7.50 -2.14 -13.78
CA THR A 95 -7.36 -1.35 -15.01
C THR A 95 -7.09 0.13 -14.74
N VAL A 96 -7.44 0.63 -13.54
CA VAL A 96 -7.26 2.05 -13.17
C VAL A 96 -5.79 2.43 -12.92
N ARG A 97 -5.41 3.66 -13.26
CA ARG A 97 -4.05 4.22 -13.03
C ARG A 97 -4.11 5.55 -12.29
N TYR A 98 -4.13 5.59 -10.97
CA TYR A 98 -3.97 4.46 -10.03
C TYR A 98 -5.15 4.37 -9.09
N ARG A 99 -6.08 5.33 -9.15
CA ARG A 99 -7.34 5.34 -8.39
C ARG A 99 -8.41 6.13 -9.13
N TYR A 100 -9.66 5.77 -8.89
CA TYR A 100 -10.78 6.62 -9.26
C TYR A 100 -11.08 7.62 -8.15
N VAL A 101 -11.43 8.82 -8.58
CA VAL A 101 -12.08 9.85 -7.75
C VAL A 101 -13.48 10.04 -8.30
N LEU A 102 -14.48 9.81 -7.47
CA LEU A 102 -15.87 9.99 -7.86
C LEU A 102 -16.29 11.44 -7.56
N THR A 103 -16.66 12.17 -8.61
CA THR A 103 -17.17 13.52 -8.50
C THR A 103 -18.66 13.49 -8.22
N GLN A 104 -19.12 14.36 -7.29
CA GLN A 104 -20.52 14.42 -6.92
C GLN A 104 -21.37 14.99 -8.06
N ASP A 105 -22.30 14.20 -8.57
CA ASP A 105 -23.26 14.55 -9.62
C ASP A 105 -24.67 14.00 -9.34
N LEU A 106 -24.90 13.48 -8.13
CA LEU A 106 -26.20 13.04 -7.66
C LEU A 106 -26.89 14.25 -7.04
N VAL A 107 -27.88 14.80 -7.73
CA VAL A 107 -28.69 15.91 -7.28
C VAL A 107 -30.12 15.42 -7.03
#